data_dd0ecb946e3779bbe74c9ee412410fc9
#
_entry.id   dd0ecb946e3779bbe74c9ee412410fc9
#
_cell.length_a   1.000
_cell.length_b   1.000
_cell.length_c   1.000
_cell.angle_alpha   90.00
_cell.angle_beta   90.00
_cell.angle_gamma   90.00
#
_symmetry.space_group_name_H-M   'P 1'
#
loop_
_entity.id
_entity.type
_entity.pdbx_description
1 polymer ?
#
loop_
_entity_poly.entity_id
_entity_poly.type
_entity_poly.pdbx_seq_one_letter_code
_entity_poly.pdbx_strand_id
1 'polypeptide(L)'
;MTSETTAAWLDRRAIQFMLEDCETWAVVGLSGNPHRTAFRIAEFLQGQGKRIVPIHPSAPVVLEQQGYATLADVPFDIDVVDVFRRSEAAGEFADQAVAVGAKGVWFQLGVIDEAAFERTRAADVPMVMDTCPKIEWPRTEWAR
;
A
#
# COMPACT_ATOMS: atom_id res chain seq x y z
N MET A 1 -9.24 9.49 -25.40
CA MET A 1 -8.85 9.07 -24.89
C MET A 1 -8.84 8.68 -23.83
N THR A 2 -9.15 8.63 -23.69
CA THR A 2 -9.43 8.16 -22.62
C THR A 2 -8.52 7.38 -21.78
N SER A 3 -7.65 6.60 -22.19
CA SER A 3 -6.69 5.90 -21.40
C SER A 3 -5.91 6.83 -20.51
N GLU A 4 -5.69 7.99 -20.98
CA GLU A 4 -4.92 8.95 -20.18
C GLU A 4 -5.69 9.45 -18.98
N THR A 5 -7.00 9.31 -18.94
CA THR A 5 -7.77 9.81 -17.82
C THR A 5 -7.49 9.06 -16.55
N THR A 6 -7.02 7.81 -16.63
CA THR A 6 -6.73 7.03 -15.43
C THR A 6 -5.25 6.81 -15.24
N ALA A 7 -4.43 7.27 -16.17
CA ALA A 7 -3.02 6.92 -16.17
C ALA A 7 -2.25 7.53 -15.00
N ALA A 8 -2.73 8.66 -14.46
CA ALA A 8 -1.95 9.38 -13.45
C ALA A 8 -1.65 8.51 -12.23
N TRP A 9 -2.62 7.78 -11.71
CA TRP A 9 -2.40 6.94 -10.53
C TRP A 9 -2.19 5.47 -10.87
N LEU A 10 -2.07 5.15 -12.15
CA LEU A 10 -1.69 3.80 -12.59
C LEU A 10 -0.37 3.85 -13.36
N ASP A 11 0.54 4.70 -12.90
CA ASP A 11 1.86 4.88 -13.49
C ASP A 11 2.67 3.59 -13.35
N ARG A 12 3.11 3.03 -14.48
CA ARG A 12 3.85 1.77 -14.48
C ARG A 12 5.18 1.87 -13.73
N ARG A 13 5.83 3.02 -13.76
CA ARG A 13 7.09 3.20 -13.03
C ARG A 13 6.88 3.17 -11.52
N ALA A 14 5.80 3.81 -11.05
CA ALA A 14 5.47 3.78 -9.62
C ALA A 14 5.10 2.37 -9.18
N ILE A 15 4.29 1.67 -9.98
CA ILE A 15 3.90 0.29 -9.68
C ILE A 15 5.13 -0.60 -9.61
N GLN A 16 6.00 -0.51 -10.62
CA GLN A 16 7.19 -1.36 -10.66
C GLN A 16 8.14 -1.06 -9.50
N PHE A 17 8.34 0.21 -9.19
CA PHE A 17 9.20 0.59 -8.06
C PHE A 17 8.70 -0.04 -6.77
N MET A 18 7.40 0.06 -6.49
CA MET A 18 6.86 -0.47 -5.25
C MET A 18 6.92 -1.99 -5.21
N LEU A 19 6.61 -2.66 -6.32
CA LEU A 19 6.64 -4.12 -6.34
C LEU A 19 8.05 -4.69 -6.35
N GLU A 20 8.97 -4.05 -7.08
CA GLU A 20 10.31 -4.60 -7.26
C GLU A 20 11.28 -4.14 -6.17
N ASP A 21 11.27 -2.85 -5.84
CA ASP A 21 12.32 -2.27 -5.00
C ASP A 21 11.94 -2.09 -3.54
N CYS A 22 10.67 -2.22 -3.19
CA CYS A 22 10.20 -1.96 -1.83
C CYS A 22 9.87 -3.26 -1.12
N GLU A 23 10.51 -3.49 0.03
CA GLU A 23 10.36 -4.75 0.77
C GLU A 23 9.35 -4.69 1.90
N THR A 24 9.30 -3.61 2.65
CA THR A 24 8.47 -3.52 3.85
C THR A 24 7.17 -2.79 3.54
N TRP A 25 6.08 -3.54 3.63
CA TRP A 25 4.74 -3.06 3.29
C TRP A 25 3.86 -3.02 4.53
N ALA A 26 3.50 -1.82 4.97
CA ALA A 26 2.54 -1.65 6.06
C ALA A 26 1.14 -1.73 5.45
N VAL A 27 0.35 -2.67 5.94
CA VAL A 27 -0.96 -2.96 5.37
C VAL A 27 -2.03 -2.44 6.32
N VAL A 28 -2.65 -1.33 5.96
CA VAL A 28 -3.65 -0.66 6.78
C VAL A 28 -5.00 -1.36 6.61
N GLY A 29 -5.58 -1.77 7.73
CA GLY A 29 -6.83 -2.51 7.74
C GLY A 29 -6.63 -4.01 7.84
N LEU A 30 -5.40 -4.47 8.02
CA LEU A 30 -5.08 -5.89 8.09
C LEU A 30 -5.42 -6.46 9.47
N SER A 31 -6.35 -7.39 9.50
CA SER A 31 -6.70 -8.14 10.71
C SER A 31 -6.41 -9.63 10.47
N GLY A 32 -6.62 -10.43 11.50
CA GLY A 32 -6.39 -11.88 11.40
C GLY A 32 -7.47 -12.66 10.65
N ASN A 33 -8.47 -11.98 10.09
CA ASN A 33 -9.58 -12.65 9.42
C ASN A 33 -9.17 -13.09 8.01
N PRO A 34 -9.01 -14.40 7.76
CA PRO A 34 -8.51 -14.87 6.45
C PRO A 34 -9.51 -14.69 5.30
N HIS A 35 -10.74 -14.32 5.59
CA HIS A 35 -11.74 -14.07 4.57
C HIS A 35 -11.68 -12.63 4.03
N ARG A 36 -10.92 -11.76 4.68
CA ARG A 36 -10.80 -10.36 4.24
C ARG A 36 -9.74 -10.24 3.16
N THR A 37 -9.99 -9.33 2.21
CA THR A 37 -9.07 -9.10 1.11
C THR A 37 -7.68 -8.69 1.60
N ALA A 38 -7.61 -7.84 2.63
CA ALA A 38 -6.33 -7.40 3.15
C ALA A 38 -5.46 -8.58 3.58
N PHE A 39 -6.06 -9.59 4.23
CA PHE A 39 -5.33 -10.77 4.66
C PHE A 39 -4.76 -11.53 3.46
N ARG A 40 -5.58 -11.72 2.44
CA ARG A 40 -5.16 -12.48 1.25
C ARG A 40 -4.03 -11.78 0.51
N ILE A 41 -4.09 -10.46 0.40
CA ILE A 41 -3.04 -9.71 -0.29
C ILE A 41 -1.77 -9.68 0.55
N ALA A 42 -1.88 -9.51 1.88
CA ALA A 42 -0.72 -9.58 2.75
C ALA A 42 -0.03 -10.95 2.67
N GLU A 43 -0.82 -12.01 2.64
CA GLU A 43 -0.31 -13.37 2.48
C GLU A 43 0.41 -13.53 1.15
N PHE A 44 -0.18 -12.99 0.08
CA PHE A 44 0.45 -13.01 -1.23
C PHE A 44 1.80 -12.28 -1.22
N LEU A 45 1.82 -11.06 -0.67
CA LEU A 45 3.06 -10.27 -0.59
C LEU A 45 4.13 -10.99 0.22
N GLN A 46 3.73 -11.60 1.34
CA GLN A 46 4.66 -12.35 2.17
C GLN A 46 5.23 -13.55 1.41
N GLY A 47 4.38 -14.22 0.63
CA GLY A 47 4.80 -15.34 -0.21
C GLY A 47 5.77 -14.93 -1.31
N GLN A 48 5.79 -13.64 -1.67
CA GLN A 48 6.71 -13.11 -2.66
C GLN A 48 7.98 -12.55 -2.02
N GLY A 49 8.15 -12.76 -0.71
CA GLY A 49 9.36 -12.31 -0.02
C GLY A 49 9.27 -10.94 0.60
N LYS A 50 8.09 -10.30 0.57
CA LYS A 50 7.93 -9.00 1.22
C LYS A 50 7.72 -9.18 2.72
N ARG A 51 8.13 -8.16 3.48
CA ARG A 51 7.82 -8.08 4.89
C ARG A 51 6.52 -7.30 5.03
N ILE A 52 5.50 -7.92 5.62
CA ILE A 52 4.22 -7.23 5.84
C ILE A 52 4.14 -6.80 7.30
N VAL A 53 3.49 -5.65 7.53
CA VAL A 53 3.32 -5.08 8.88
C VAL A 53 1.83 -4.77 9.03
N PRO A 54 1.12 -5.48 9.91
CA PRO A 54 -0.30 -5.20 10.11
C PRO A 54 -0.51 -3.85 10.80
N ILE A 55 -1.38 -3.02 10.25
CA ILE A 55 -1.78 -1.76 10.88
C ILE A 55 -3.29 -1.83 11.11
N HIS A 56 -3.66 -1.87 12.39
CA HIS A 56 -5.06 -2.03 12.79
C HIS A 56 -5.18 -1.54 14.23
N PRO A 57 -6.29 -0.87 14.62
CA PRO A 57 -6.40 -0.32 15.98
C PRO A 57 -6.15 -1.32 17.10
N SER A 58 -6.43 -2.61 16.86
CA SER A 58 -6.19 -3.64 17.87
C SER A 58 -4.75 -4.17 17.91
N ALA A 59 -3.89 -3.71 16.99
CA ALA A 59 -2.49 -4.12 16.89
C ALA A 59 -2.31 -5.64 16.91
N PRO A 60 -2.99 -6.39 16.05
CA PRO A 60 -2.99 -7.86 16.11
C PRO A 60 -1.69 -8.44 15.57
N VAL A 61 -1.39 -9.68 15.98
CA VAL A 61 -0.38 -10.48 15.29
C VAL A 61 -1.06 -11.17 14.12
N VAL A 62 -0.58 -10.95 12.91
CA VAL A 62 -1.18 -11.51 11.70
C VAL A 62 -0.06 -12.10 10.85
N LEU A 63 -0.24 -13.33 10.37
CA LEU A 63 0.75 -14.00 9.54
C LEU A 63 2.13 -14.01 10.22
N GLU A 64 2.11 -14.18 11.54
CA GLU A 64 3.31 -14.25 12.40
C GLU A 64 4.05 -12.90 12.49
N GLN A 65 3.39 -11.79 12.12
CA GLN A 65 4.00 -10.47 12.22
C GLN A 65 3.28 -9.64 13.27
N GLN A 66 4.06 -8.94 14.09
CA GLN A 66 3.52 -8.02 15.09
C GLN A 66 2.83 -6.86 14.38
N GLY A 67 1.60 -6.57 14.80
CA GLY A 67 0.85 -5.42 14.31
C GLY A 67 1.03 -4.21 15.20
N TYR A 68 0.65 -3.06 14.65
CA TYR A 68 0.73 -1.78 15.35
C TYR A 68 -0.56 -1.02 15.13
N ALA A 69 -0.94 -0.20 16.12
CA ALA A 69 -2.19 0.53 16.05
C ALA A 69 -2.13 1.65 15.01
N THR A 70 -0.96 2.25 14.82
CA THR A 70 -0.77 3.35 13.87
C THR A 70 0.55 3.17 13.13
N LEU A 71 0.67 3.87 12.00
CA LEU A 71 1.94 3.87 11.24
C LEU A 71 3.07 4.45 12.07
N ALA A 72 2.78 5.46 12.89
CA ALA A 72 3.79 6.11 13.71
C ALA A 72 4.38 5.19 14.77
N ASP A 73 3.65 4.15 15.17
CA ASP A 73 4.12 3.21 16.18
C ASP A 73 5.13 2.20 15.65
N VAL A 74 5.27 2.08 14.34
CA VAL A 74 6.17 1.10 13.73
C VAL A 74 7.61 1.53 13.96
N PRO A 75 8.45 0.68 14.61
CA PRO A 75 9.79 1.09 15.05
C PRO A 75 10.88 0.93 14.00
N PHE A 76 10.52 0.72 12.73
CA PHE A 76 11.48 0.58 11.64
C PHE A 76 10.91 1.26 10.38
N ASP A 77 11.73 1.38 9.34
CA ASP A 77 11.32 2.07 8.13
C ASP A 77 10.25 1.29 7.37
N ILE A 78 9.27 2.03 6.88
CA ILE A 78 8.20 1.49 6.03
C ILE A 78 8.50 1.93 4.60
N ASP A 79 8.48 0.97 3.66
CA ASP A 79 8.67 1.31 2.25
C ASP A 79 7.35 1.69 1.59
N VAL A 80 6.31 0.86 1.73
CA VAL A 80 5.02 1.14 1.10
C VAL A 80 3.91 1.06 2.16
N VAL A 81 2.97 1.99 2.09
CA VAL A 81 1.74 1.92 2.88
C VAL A 81 0.61 1.52 1.93
N ASP A 82 0.07 0.32 2.14
CA ASP A 82 -0.98 -0.29 1.32
C ASP A 82 -2.29 -0.17 2.08
N VAL A 83 -3.26 0.58 1.53
CA VAL A 83 -4.44 0.99 2.28
C VAL A 83 -5.69 0.22 1.83
N PHE A 84 -6.27 -0.52 2.78
CA PHE A 84 -7.52 -1.25 2.61
C PHE A 84 -8.62 -0.58 3.44
N ARG A 85 -8.90 0.68 3.14
CA ARG A 85 -9.96 1.45 3.78
C ARG A 85 -10.82 2.07 2.72
N ARG A 86 -12.05 2.44 3.09
CA ARG A 86 -12.94 3.12 2.15
C ARG A 86 -12.29 4.40 1.64
N SER A 87 -12.66 4.80 0.43
CA SER A 87 -12.07 5.99 -0.20
C SER A 87 -12.13 7.22 0.70
N GLU A 88 -13.27 7.43 1.40
CA GLU A 88 -13.44 8.60 2.26
C GLU A 88 -12.58 8.55 3.53
N ALA A 89 -12.08 7.40 3.91
CA ALA A 89 -11.22 7.25 5.08
C ALA A 89 -9.74 7.08 4.72
N ALA A 90 -9.45 6.80 3.45
CA ALA A 90 -8.11 6.40 3.04
C ALA A 90 -7.11 7.54 3.02
N GLY A 91 -7.57 8.76 2.72
CA GLY A 91 -6.66 9.89 2.51
C GLY A 91 -5.79 10.21 3.70
N GLU A 92 -6.32 10.06 4.92
CA GLU A 92 -5.50 10.33 6.11
C GLU A 92 -4.31 9.39 6.21
N PHE A 93 -4.44 8.17 5.69
CA PHE A 93 -3.33 7.21 5.74
C PHE A 93 -2.24 7.55 4.73
N ALA A 94 -2.61 8.17 3.61
CA ALA A 94 -1.63 8.70 2.69
C ALA A 94 -0.83 9.83 3.34
N ASP A 95 -1.51 10.72 4.05
CA ASP A 95 -0.85 11.81 4.77
C ASP A 95 0.08 11.25 5.87
N GLN A 96 -0.37 10.25 6.60
CA GLN A 96 0.45 9.61 7.62
C GLN A 96 1.67 8.91 7.01
N ALA A 97 1.49 8.30 5.84
CA ALA A 97 2.60 7.64 5.14
C ALA A 97 3.71 8.64 4.81
N VAL A 98 3.32 9.81 4.31
CA VAL A 98 4.29 10.87 4.03
C VAL A 98 4.99 11.28 5.33
N ALA A 99 4.23 11.45 6.41
CA ALA A 99 4.78 11.89 7.70
C ALA A 99 5.80 10.91 8.28
N VAL A 100 5.62 9.60 8.06
CA VAL A 100 6.58 8.62 8.58
C VAL A 100 7.70 8.30 7.59
N GLY A 101 7.74 8.98 6.45
CA GLY A 101 8.81 8.80 5.49
C GLY A 101 8.70 7.58 4.60
N ALA A 102 7.49 7.08 4.36
CA ALA A 102 7.28 5.96 3.46
C ALA A 102 7.72 6.34 2.05
N LYS A 103 8.18 5.35 1.29
CA LYS A 103 8.68 5.56 -0.06
C LYS A 103 7.59 5.50 -1.11
N GLY A 104 6.42 4.97 -0.76
CA GLY A 104 5.29 4.89 -1.68
C GLY A 104 3.99 4.65 -0.94
N VAL A 105 2.88 4.97 -1.61
CA VAL A 105 1.53 4.75 -1.09
C VAL A 105 0.74 4.00 -2.14
N TRP A 106 0.02 2.97 -1.69
CA TRP A 106 -0.79 2.14 -2.58
C TRP A 106 -2.21 2.07 -2.04
N PHE A 107 -3.18 2.59 -2.80
CA PHE A 107 -4.59 2.43 -2.49
C PHE A 107 -5.13 1.24 -3.28
N GLN A 108 -5.74 0.33 -2.56
CA GLN A 108 -6.23 -0.94 -3.10
C GLN A 108 -7.36 -0.72 -4.12
N LEU A 109 -7.66 -1.78 -4.87
CA LEU A 109 -8.72 -1.78 -5.88
C LEU A 109 -10.01 -1.19 -5.30
N GLY A 110 -10.57 -0.20 -5.99
CA GLY A 110 -11.78 0.49 -5.57
C GLY A 110 -11.55 1.65 -4.60
N VAL A 111 -10.31 1.88 -4.17
CA VAL A 111 -10.00 2.97 -3.23
C VAL A 111 -9.38 4.12 -4.01
N ILE A 112 -10.10 5.24 -4.09
CA ILE A 112 -9.69 6.39 -4.88
C ILE A 112 -9.94 7.67 -4.08
N ASP A 113 -8.91 8.52 -3.98
CA ASP A 113 -9.01 9.86 -3.41
C ASP A 113 -8.03 10.75 -4.16
N GLU A 114 -8.56 11.51 -5.12
CA GLU A 114 -7.72 12.32 -6.00
C GLU A 114 -7.01 13.44 -5.25
N ALA A 115 -7.64 14.02 -4.24
CA ALA A 115 -7.00 15.07 -3.45
C ALA A 115 -5.81 14.50 -2.68
N ALA A 116 -5.96 13.30 -2.11
CA ALA A 116 -4.86 12.64 -1.42
C ALA A 116 -3.72 12.31 -2.39
N PHE A 117 -4.07 11.89 -3.60
CA PHE A 117 -3.08 11.63 -4.64
C PHE A 117 -2.24 12.87 -4.94
N GLU A 118 -2.91 14.02 -5.11
CA GLU A 118 -2.20 15.26 -5.39
C GLU A 118 -1.29 15.68 -4.24
N ARG A 119 -1.78 15.58 -3.01
CA ARG A 119 -0.96 15.94 -1.84
C ARG A 119 0.26 15.04 -1.71
N THR A 120 0.08 13.75 -1.94
CA THR A 120 1.17 12.77 -1.83
C THR A 120 2.22 13.01 -2.90
N ARG A 121 1.78 13.25 -4.13
CA ARG A 121 2.69 13.57 -5.24
C ARG A 121 3.43 14.88 -4.99
N ALA A 122 2.76 15.87 -4.43
CA ALA A 122 3.37 17.15 -4.11
C ALA A 122 4.47 17.00 -3.06
N ALA A 123 4.41 15.94 -2.24
CA ALA A 123 5.44 15.62 -1.25
C ALA A 123 6.55 14.73 -1.84
N ASP A 124 6.54 14.52 -3.16
CA ASP A 124 7.52 13.68 -3.88
C ASP A 124 7.46 12.21 -3.50
N VAL A 125 6.28 11.72 -3.13
CA VAL A 125 6.06 10.32 -2.82
C VAL A 125 5.20 9.71 -3.92
N PRO A 126 5.67 8.66 -4.62
CA PRO A 126 4.87 7.99 -5.64
C PRO A 126 3.63 7.35 -5.02
N MET A 127 2.53 7.42 -5.73
CA MET A 127 1.26 6.88 -5.25
C MET A 127 0.52 6.18 -6.37
N VAL A 128 -0.05 5.03 -6.03
CA VAL A 128 -0.84 4.20 -6.93
C VAL A 128 -2.21 4.02 -6.29
N MET A 129 -3.26 4.06 -7.09
CA MET A 129 -4.64 3.87 -6.60
C MET A 129 -5.42 2.93 -7.51
N ASP A 130 -6.44 2.30 -6.94
CA ASP A 130 -7.44 1.54 -7.67
C ASP A 130 -6.87 0.37 -8.44
N THR A 131 -5.91 -0.31 -7.83
CA THR A 131 -5.42 -1.57 -8.36
C THR A 131 -4.87 -2.43 -7.22
N CYS A 132 -4.48 -3.64 -7.52
CA CYS A 132 -4.08 -4.61 -6.51
C CYS A 132 -2.67 -5.13 -6.83
N PRO A 133 -1.77 -5.25 -5.85
CA PRO A 133 -0.45 -5.84 -6.09
C PRO A 133 -0.52 -7.18 -6.80
N LYS A 134 -1.50 -8.02 -6.46
CA LYS A 134 -1.64 -9.33 -7.07
C LYS A 134 -2.02 -9.24 -8.54
N ILE A 135 -2.81 -8.21 -8.92
CA ILE A 135 -3.17 -7.97 -10.31
C ILE A 135 -1.95 -7.48 -11.09
N GLU A 136 -1.18 -6.58 -10.48
CA GLU A 136 -0.06 -5.94 -11.17
C GLU A 136 1.20 -6.80 -11.22
N TRP A 137 1.31 -7.77 -10.31
CA TRP A 137 2.52 -8.59 -10.18
C TRP A 137 2.93 -9.24 -11.52
N PRO A 138 2.03 -9.92 -12.25
CA PRO A 138 2.42 -10.55 -13.51
C PRO A 138 2.64 -9.54 -14.65
N ARG A 139 2.23 -8.29 -14.47
CA ARG A 139 2.38 -7.25 -15.50
C ARG A 139 3.70 -6.49 -15.35
N THR A 140 4.41 -6.71 -14.25
CA THR A 140 5.62 -5.99 -13.93
C THR A 140 6.80 -6.56 -14.70
N GLU A 141 7.67 -5.69 -15.22
CA GLU A 141 8.89 -6.13 -15.91
C GLU A 141 9.98 -6.27 -14.86
N TRP A 142 10.17 -7.50 -14.41
CA TRP A 142 11.11 -7.76 -13.34
C TRP A 142 12.56 -7.65 -13.79
N ALA A 143 13.39 -6.98 -13.01
CA ALA A 143 14.81 -6.89 -13.26
C ALA A 143 15.47 -8.26 -13.09
N ARG A 144 16.54 -8.52 -13.85
CA ARG A 144 17.26 -9.79 -13.80
C ARG A 144 18.61 -9.65 -13.12
#